data_d8c726f6237c78892d02d3d594d4a486
#
_entry.id   d8c726f6237c78892d02d3d594d4a486
#
_cell.length_a   1.000
_cell.length_b   1.000
_cell.length_c   1.000
_cell.angle_alpha   90.00
_cell.angle_beta   90.00
_cell.angle_gamma   90.00
#
_symmetry.space_group_name_H-M   'P 1'
#
loop_
_entity.id
_entity.type
_entity.pdbx_description
1 polymer ?
#
loop_
_entity_poly.entity_id
_entity_poly.type
_entity_poly.pdbx_seq_one_letter_code
_entity_poly.pdbx_strand_id
1 'polypeptide(L)'
;KVATLASLKEVRPSWLKKAEALTDELVVRRNFDAVTDLAEIFPLSVFPDLIGLMDEGREHLLPYGMATFNAFGPRNALFESTNATAAPTIAWIAKACERASLKPGGWGMATYAAADRGECTEEEAARLVRSFLSAGLDTTVNGIGHLLLAFATFPDQWDKLRARPELAKR
;
A
#
# COMPACT_ATOMS: atom_id res chain seq x y z
N LYS A 1 16.97 -9.68 -5.67
CA LYS A 1 16.05 -8.55 -5.95
C LYS A 1 14.61 -9.07 -5.85
N VAL A 2 13.81 -8.58 -4.91
CA VAL A 2 12.43 -9.03 -4.65
C VAL A 2 11.44 -8.20 -5.48
N ALA A 3 11.45 -6.88 -5.30
CA ALA A 3 10.60 -5.96 -6.07
C ALA A 3 11.18 -5.72 -7.47
N THR A 4 10.68 -6.43 -8.46
CA THR A 4 11.11 -6.33 -9.86
C THR A 4 9.93 -6.06 -10.79
N LEU A 5 10.20 -5.53 -11.98
CA LEU A 5 9.16 -5.40 -13.01
C LEU A 5 8.54 -6.76 -13.38
N ALA A 6 9.30 -7.84 -13.31
CA ALA A 6 8.79 -9.18 -13.59
C ALA A 6 7.76 -9.61 -12.54
N SER A 7 8.09 -9.49 -11.24
CA SER A 7 7.16 -9.83 -10.16
C SER A 7 5.89 -8.95 -10.16
N LEU A 8 5.99 -7.69 -10.57
CA LEU A 8 4.81 -6.82 -10.75
C LEU A 8 3.95 -7.24 -11.94
N LYS A 9 4.56 -7.71 -13.05
CA LYS A 9 3.80 -8.23 -14.20
C LYS A 9 2.96 -9.45 -13.86
N GLU A 10 3.46 -10.32 -12.97
CA GLU A 10 2.75 -11.52 -12.53
C GLU A 10 1.47 -11.21 -11.76
N VAL A 11 1.49 -10.20 -10.90
CA VAL A 11 0.34 -9.80 -10.06
C VAL A 11 -0.63 -8.87 -10.76
N ARG A 12 -0.20 -8.20 -11.84
CA ARG A 12 -1.00 -7.21 -12.56
C ARG A 12 -2.39 -7.68 -12.98
N PRO A 13 -2.59 -8.90 -13.54
CA PRO A 13 -3.93 -9.34 -13.94
C PRO A 13 -4.91 -9.44 -12.76
N SER A 14 -4.45 -9.93 -11.60
CA SER A 14 -5.28 -10.01 -10.39
C SER A 14 -5.61 -8.63 -9.83
N TRP A 15 -4.67 -7.69 -9.88
CA TRP A 15 -4.88 -6.32 -9.44
C TRP A 15 -5.86 -5.57 -10.34
N LEU A 16 -5.78 -5.75 -11.65
CA LEU A 16 -6.75 -5.18 -12.59
C LEU A 16 -8.16 -5.70 -12.30
N LYS A 17 -8.32 -7.00 -12.08
CA LYS A 17 -9.62 -7.58 -11.72
C LYS A 17 -10.19 -6.99 -10.43
N LYS A 18 -9.35 -6.77 -9.42
CA LYS A 18 -9.78 -6.13 -8.16
C LYS A 18 -10.15 -4.65 -8.37
N ALA A 19 -9.38 -3.92 -9.20
CA ALA A 19 -9.68 -2.53 -9.55
C ALA A 19 -10.99 -2.41 -10.31
N GLU A 20 -11.23 -3.28 -11.30
CA GLU A 20 -12.47 -3.34 -12.06
C GLU A 20 -13.67 -3.63 -11.13
N ALA A 21 -13.58 -4.64 -10.28
CA ALA A 21 -14.66 -4.98 -9.35
C ALA A 21 -14.99 -3.81 -8.39
N LEU A 22 -13.98 -3.14 -7.84
CA LEU A 22 -14.17 -1.98 -6.97
C LEU A 22 -14.81 -0.81 -7.72
N THR A 23 -14.34 -0.51 -8.94
CA THR A 23 -14.90 0.58 -9.74
C THR A 23 -16.35 0.29 -10.17
N ASP A 24 -16.69 -0.94 -10.54
CA ASP A 24 -18.04 -1.35 -10.87
C ASP A 24 -19.00 -1.16 -9.68
N GLU A 25 -18.57 -1.54 -8.47
CA GLU A 25 -19.32 -1.31 -7.23
C GLU A 25 -19.59 0.19 -7.00
N LEU A 26 -18.53 1.01 -7.12
CA LEU A 26 -18.63 2.45 -6.92
C LEU A 26 -19.52 3.13 -7.97
N VAL A 27 -19.47 2.68 -9.22
CA VAL A 27 -20.36 3.16 -10.30
C VAL A 27 -21.83 2.86 -9.98
N VAL A 28 -22.15 1.68 -9.48
CA VAL A 28 -23.50 1.32 -9.04
C VAL A 28 -23.94 2.17 -7.85
N ARG A 29 -23.05 2.36 -6.88
CA ARG A 29 -23.34 3.16 -5.66
C ARG A 29 -23.48 4.66 -5.97
N ARG A 30 -22.84 5.19 -7.00
CA ARG A 30 -22.87 6.59 -7.51
C ARG A 30 -22.31 7.66 -6.56
N ASN A 31 -22.56 7.56 -5.26
CA ASN A 31 -22.04 8.47 -4.25
C ASN A 31 -21.04 7.72 -3.38
N PHE A 32 -19.80 8.19 -3.36
CA PHE A 32 -18.72 7.60 -2.59
C PHE A 32 -17.68 8.67 -2.23
N ASP A 33 -16.93 8.41 -1.17
CA ASP A 33 -15.76 9.20 -0.83
C ASP A 33 -14.55 8.69 -1.62
N ALA A 34 -13.90 9.58 -2.38
CA ALA A 34 -12.79 9.23 -3.25
C ALA A 34 -11.55 8.72 -2.48
N VAL A 35 -11.39 9.13 -1.22
CA VAL A 35 -10.28 8.69 -0.37
C VAL A 35 -10.61 7.37 0.31
N THR A 36 -11.64 7.34 1.14
CA THR A 36 -11.95 6.18 1.99
C THR A 36 -12.54 5.01 1.23
N ASP A 37 -13.28 5.26 0.13
CA ASP A 37 -13.95 4.20 -0.64
C ASP A 37 -13.14 3.71 -1.86
N LEU A 38 -12.15 4.48 -2.33
CA LEU A 38 -11.35 4.10 -3.50
C LEU A 38 -9.84 4.12 -3.20
N ALA A 39 -9.29 5.28 -2.81
CA ALA A 39 -7.85 5.44 -2.67
C ALA A 39 -7.25 4.55 -1.57
N GLU A 40 -7.95 4.33 -0.46
CA GLU A 40 -7.54 3.44 0.63
C GLU A 40 -7.85 1.98 0.31
N ILE A 41 -9.07 1.69 -0.17
CA ILE A 41 -9.54 0.31 -0.37
C ILE A 41 -8.70 -0.44 -1.39
N PHE A 42 -8.38 0.19 -2.54
CA PHE A 42 -7.66 -0.52 -3.59
C PHE A 42 -6.27 -0.99 -3.15
N PRO A 43 -5.37 -0.14 -2.64
CA PRO A 43 -4.05 -0.59 -2.17
C PRO A 43 -4.14 -1.60 -1.02
N LEU A 44 -5.07 -1.41 -0.07
CA LEU A 44 -5.29 -2.37 1.02
C LEU A 44 -5.77 -3.73 0.53
N SER A 45 -6.48 -3.79 -0.58
CA SER A 45 -6.96 -5.05 -1.17
C SER A 45 -5.89 -5.85 -1.91
N VAL A 46 -4.76 -5.23 -2.32
CA VAL A 46 -3.76 -5.86 -3.18
C VAL A 46 -2.38 -5.95 -2.54
N PHE A 47 -1.93 -4.89 -1.88
CA PHE A 47 -0.54 -4.79 -1.44
C PHE A 47 -0.18 -5.71 -0.26
N PRO A 48 -1.04 -5.87 0.78
CA PRO A 48 -0.75 -6.80 1.88
C PRO A 48 -0.57 -8.25 1.42
N ASP A 49 -1.36 -8.68 0.42
CA ASP A 49 -1.26 -10.01 -0.17
C ASP A 49 0.07 -10.20 -0.92
N LEU A 50 0.54 -9.16 -1.63
CA LEU A 50 1.83 -9.18 -2.33
C LEU A 50 2.99 -9.36 -1.36
N ILE A 51 2.93 -8.74 -0.19
CA ILE A 51 3.93 -8.92 0.86
C ILE A 51 3.81 -10.30 1.51
N GLY A 52 2.60 -10.85 1.56
CA GLY A 52 2.28 -12.09 2.24
C GLY A 52 1.82 -11.88 3.69
N LEU A 53 1.21 -10.73 3.99
CA LEU A 53 0.65 -10.49 5.33
C LEU A 53 -0.59 -11.36 5.58
N MET A 54 -0.78 -11.76 6.83
CA MET A 54 -2.03 -12.37 7.28
C MET A 54 -3.18 -11.37 7.18
N ASP A 55 -4.42 -11.86 7.22
CA ASP A 55 -5.59 -10.99 7.05
C ASP A 55 -5.93 -10.21 8.33
N GLU A 56 -5.63 -10.78 9.49
CA GLU A 56 -5.87 -10.19 10.79
C GLU A 56 -4.94 -8.99 11.06
N GLY A 57 -5.49 -7.91 11.57
CA GLY A 57 -4.75 -6.71 11.99
C GLY A 57 -4.37 -5.76 10.86
N ARG A 58 -4.87 -5.97 9.64
CA ARG A 58 -4.61 -5.07 8.49
C ARG A 58 -5.13 -3.66 8.71
N GLU A 59 -6.04 -3.45 9.65
CA GLU A 59 -6.49 -2.12 10.11
C GLU A 59 -5.35 -1.26 10.66
N HIS A 60 -4.23 -1.86 11.06
CA HIS A 60 -3.03 -1.15 11.49
C HIS A 60 -2.21 -0.55 10.35
N LEU A 61 -2.43 -0.95 9.09
CA LEU A 61 -1.56 -0.57 7.98
C LEU A 61 -1.59 0.92 7.65
N LEU A 62 -2.78 1.53 7.54
CA LEU A 62 -2.90 2.98 7.29
C LEU A 62 -2.44 3.80 8.50
N PRO A 63 -2.86 3.51 9.76
CA PRO A 63 -2.30 4.18 10.93
C PRO A 63 -0.76 4.09 11.03
N TYR A 64 -0.17 2.98 10.59
CA TYR A 64 1.30 2.85 10.53
C TYR A 64 1.93 3.80 9.51
N GLY A 65 1.35 3.91 8.31
CA GLY A 65 1.78 4.87 7.29
C GLY A 65 1.75 6.29 7.84
N MET A 66 0.61 6.70 8.39
CA MET A 66 0.43 8.02 9.01
C MET A 66 1.46 8.28 10.11
N ALA A 67 1.68 7.33 11.04
CA ALA A 67 2.66 7.48 12.11
C ALA A 67 4.08 7.63 11.57
N THR A 68 4.44 6.85 10.55
CA THR A 68 5.76 6.88 9.93
C THR A 68 6.03 8.21 9.25
N PHE A 69 5.11 8.69 8.41
CA PHE A 69 5.34 9.92 7.65
C PHE A 69 5.21 11.17 8.50
N ASN A 70 4.30 11.21 9.47
CA ASN A 70 4.22 12.32 10.41
C ASN A 70 5.47 12.45 11.30
N ALA A 71 6.19 11.33 11.53
CA ALA A 71 7.45 11.35 12.27
C ALA A 71 8.62 12.02 11.53
N PHE A 72 8.54 12.14 10.20
CA PHE A 72 9.52 12.89 9.40
C PHE A 72 9.28 14.40 9.40
N GLY A 73 8.08 14.82 9.79
CA GLY A 73 7.68 16.22 9.84
C GLY A 73 8.03 16.91 11.16
N PRO A 74 7.62 18.19 11.30
CA PRO A 74 7.76 18.93 12.55
C PRO A 74 6.91 18.29 13.66
N ARG A 75 7.36 18.40 14.90
CA ARG A 75 6.63 17.91 16.08
C ARG A 75 5.50 18.87 16.45
N ASN A 76 4.46 18.83 15.61
CA ASN A 76 3.25 19.63 15.75
C ASN A 76 2.08 18.78 16.28
N ALA A 77 0.89 19.37 16.37
CA ALA A 77 -0.31 18.68 16.86
C ALA A 77 -0.66 17.41 16.06
N LEU A 78 -0.36 17.36 14.76
CA LEU A 78 -0.58 16.18 13.93
C LEU A 78 0.37 15.04 14.33
N PHE A 79 1.65 15.33 14.52
CA PHE A 79 2.62 14.35 15.05
C PHE A 79 2.19 13.86 16.43
N GLU A 80 1.86 14.76 17.36
CA GLU A 80 1.48 14.41 18.73
C GLU A 80 0.23 13.50 18.76
N SER A 81 -0.80 13.83 17.99
CA SER A 81 -2.03 13.04 17.93
C SER A 81 -1.78 11.63 17.36
N THR A 82 -0.97 11.53 16.31
CA THR A 82 -0.65 10.24 15.68
C THR A 82 0.24 9.41 16.60
N ASN A 83 1.25 10.03 17.22
CA ASN A 83 2.20 9.33 18.09
C ASN A 83 1.55 8.80 19.37
N ALA A 84 0.55 9.49 19.90
CA ALA A 84 -0.16 9.08 21.12
C ALA A 84 -0.83 7.69 20.97
N THR A 85 -1.23 7.30 19.76
CA THR A 85 -1.92 6.04 19.46
C THR A 85 -1.08 5.04 18.68
N ALA A 86 0.17 5.36 18.35
CA ALA A 86 1.00 4.56 17.44
C ALA A 86 1.54 3.25 18.06
N ALA A 87 1.68 3.15 19.38
CA ALA A 87 2.36 2.04 20.03
C ALA A 87 1.77 0.64 19.68
N PRO A 88 0.45 0.38 19.76
CA PRO A 88 -0.11 -0.91 19.37
C PRO A 88 0.08 -1.20 17.88
N THR A 89 -0.03 -0.20 17.03
CA THR A 89 0.21 -0.31 15.58
C THR A 89 1.65 -0.69 15.28
N ILE A 90 2.62 -0.02 15.90
CA ILE A 90 4.06 -0.32 15.73
C ILE A 90 4.36 -1.74 16.21
N ALA A 91 3.81 -2.17 17.34
CA ALA A 91 4.00 -3.51 17.87
C ALA A 91 3.42 -4.59 16.93
N TRP A 92 2.22 -4.35 16.39
CA TRP A 92 1.61 -5.27 15.42
C TRP A 92 2.45 -5.35 14.14
N ILE A 93 2.87 -4.23 13.57
CA ILE A 93 3.73 -4.19 12.37
C ILE A 93 5.04 -4.94 12.60
N ALA A 94 5.69 -4.76 13.75
CA ALA A 94 6.91 -5.47 14.07
C ALA A 94 6.70 -7.00 14.01
N LYS A 95 5.63 -7.49 14.64
CA LYS A 95 5.25 -8.90 14.64
C LYS A 95 4.84 -9.41 13.26
N ALA A 96 4.04 -8.65 12.53
CA ALA A 96 3.55 -9.01 11.19
C ALA A 96 4.69 -9.13 10.16
N CYS A 97 5.83 -8.46 10.39
CA CYS A 97 7.01 -8.55 9.52
C CYS A 97 7.95 -9.71 9.88
N GLU A 98 7.72 -10.44 10.97
CA GLU A 98 8.50 -11.63 11.31
C GLU A 98 8.24 -12.77 10.32
N ARG A 99 9.26 -13.57 10.04
CA ARG A 99 9.17 -14.72 9.12
C ARG A 99 7.97 -15.64 9.42
N ALA A 100 7.76 -15.98 10.69
CA ALA A 100 6.69 -16.87 11.12
C ALA A 100 5.28 -16.32 10.91
N SER A 101 5.15 -14.98 10.71
CA SER A 101 3.88 -14.28 10.51
C SER A 101 3.53 -14.06 9.04
N LEU A 102 4.38 -14.51 8.11
CA LEU A 102 4.21 -14.28 6.68
C LEU A 102 3.68 -15.51 5.95
N LYS A 103 2.75 -15.30 5.03
CA LYS A 103 2.26 -16.32 4.10
C LYS A 103 3.37 -16.69 3.09
N PRO A 104 3.46 -17.96 2.66
CA PRO A 104 4.39 -18.39 1.61
C PRO A 104 4.13 -17.65 0.28
N GLY A 105 5.18 -17.49 -0.52
CA GLY A 105 5.09 -16.97 -1.89
C GLY A 105 5.06 -15.45 -2.00
N GLY A 106 4.90 -14.71 -0.89
CA GLY A 106 4.93 -13.24 -0.90
C GLY A 106 6.36 -12.67 -0.92
N TRP A 107 6.45 -11.37 -1.19
CA TRP A 107 7.73 -10.65 -1.18
C TRP A 107 8.43 -10.69 0.19
N GLY A 108 7.66 -10.77 1.27
CA GLY A 108 8.22 -10.92 2.61
C GLY A 108 9.05 -12.20 2.72
N MET A 109 8.49 -13.35 2.35
CA MET A 109 9.22 -14.61 2.35
C MET A 109 10.39 -14.64 1.35
N ALA A 110 10.25 -14.00 0.18
CA ALA A 110 11.34 -13.85 -0.77
C ALA A 110 12.50 -13.02 -0.19
N THR A 111 12.21 -12.05 0.68
CA THR A 111 13.22 -11.27 1.41
C THR A 111 13.95 -12.14 2.43
N TYR A 112 13.23 -12.97 3.19
CA TYR A 112 13.85 -13.92 4.11
C TYR A 112 14.67 -15.01 3.39
N ALA A 113 14.24 -15.43 2.20
CA ALA A 113 15.05 -16.33 1.37
C ALA A 113 16.40 -15.71 0.94
N ALA A 114 16.48 -14.38 0.84
CA ALA A 114 17.77 -13.69 0.66
C ALA A 114 18.65 -13.77 1.90
N ALA A 115 18.06 -13.69 3.11
CA ALA A 115 18.80 -13.91 4.35
C ALA A 115 19.33 -15.35 4.45
N ASP A 116 18.55 -16.35 4.04
CA ASP A 116 18.99 -17.74 4.02
C ASP A 116 20.20 -17.96 3.09
N ARG A 117 20.36 -17.13 2.06
CA ARG A 117 21.54 -17.13 1.17
C ARG A 117 22.71 -16.27 1.67
N GLY A 118 22.57 -15.65 2.84
CA GLY A 118 23.60 -14.79 3.42
C GLY A 118 23.71 -13.40 2.77
N GLU A 119 22.70 -12.97 1.98
CA GLU A 119 22.68 -11.65 1.33
C GLU A 119 22.35 -10.51 2.33
N CYS A 120 21.69 -10.85 3.43
CA CYS A 120 21.40 -9.96 4.57
C CYS A 120 21.18 -10.82 5.83
N THR A 121 21.12 -10.19 7.00
CA THR A 121 20.72 -10.86 8.24
C THR A 121 19.20 -11.03 8.33
N GLU A 122 18.74 -11.92 9.21
CA GLU A 122 17.30 -12.11 9.45
C GLU A 122 16.64 -10.84 10.01
N GLU A 123 17.35 -10.10 10.86
CA GLU A 123 16.89 -8.82 11.38
C GLU A 123 16.76 -7.76 10.28
N GLU A 124 17.72 -7.71 9.35
CA GLU A 124 17.62 -6.83 8.18
C GLU A 124 16.48 -7.23 7.25
N ALA A 125 16.23 -8.52 7.06
CA ALA A 125 15.09 -9.01 6.29
C ALA A 125 13.76 -8.51 6.88
N ALA A 126 13.56 -8.60 8.21
CA ALA A 126 12.38 -8.05 8.88
C ALA A 126 12.22 -6.55 8.66
N ARG A 127 13.32 -5.78 8.74
CA ARG A 127 13.32 -4.34 8.49
C ARG A 127 12.98 -4.01 7.02
N LEU A 128 13.47 -4.81 6.07
CA LEU A 128 13.15 -4.66 4.65
C LEU A 128 11.68 -4.94 4.38
N VAL A 129 11.10 -5.99 4.98
CA VAL A 129 9.65 -6.26 4.88
C VAL A 129 8.85 -5.08 5.42
N ARG A 130 9.23 -4.55 6.58
CA ARG A 130 8.60 -3.35 7.15
C ARG A 130 8.72 -2.13 6.24
N SER A 131 9.85 -1.95 5.55
CA SER A 131 10.04 -0.82 4.64
C SER A 131 9.12 -0.90 3.41
N PHE A 132 8.76 -2.10 2.93
CA PHE A 132 7.74 -2.23 1.90
C PHE A 132 6.39 -1.69 2.38
N LEU A 133 6.00 -1.98 3.62
CA LEU A 133 4.72 -1.53 4.17
C LEU A 133 4.65 0.00 4.31
N SER A 134 5.71 0.63 4.82
CA SER A 134 5.74 2.09 4.94
C SER A 134 5.79 2.79 3.57
N ALA A 135 6.60 2.29 2.63
CA ALA A 135 6.79 2.96 1.35
C ALA A 135 5.67 2.68 0.34
N GLY A 136 5.10 1.48 0.35
CA GLY A 136 4.23 1.01 -0.75
C GLY A 136 2.75 1.32 -0.56
N LEU A 137 2.28 1.51 0.66
CA LEU A 137 0.86 1.66 0.93
C LEU A 137 0.43 3.12 1.00
N ASP A 138 0.92 3.89 1.97
CA ASP A 138 0.49 5.26 2.22
C ASP A 138 0.77 6.18 1.03
N THR A 139 1.93 6.07 0.41
CA THR A 139 2.26 6.85 -0.79
C THR A 139 1.35 6.55 -1.98
N THR A 140 0.90 5.30 -2.11
CA THR A 140 -0.02 4.89 -3.18
C THR A 140 -1.42 5.43 -2.91
N VAL A 141 -1.90 5.35 -1.68
CA VAL A 141 -3.19 5.96 -1.25
C VAL A 141 -3.20 7.46 -1.56
N ASN A 142 -2.16 8.18 -1.10
CA ASN A 142 -2.03 9.62 -1.37
C ASN A 142 -1.91 9.91 -2.87
N GLY A 143 -1.17 9.10 -3.63
CA GLY A 143 -1.04 9.25 -5.09
C GLY A 143 -2.38 9.12 -5.80
N ILE A 144 -3.20 8.12 -5.45
CA ILE A 144 -4.53 7.94 -6.01
C ILE A 144 -5.45 9.11 -5.62
N GLY A 145 -5.46 9.49 -4.33
CA GLY A 145 -6.26 10.62 -3.85
C GLY A 145 -5.94 11.93 -4.56
N HIS A 146 -4.65 12.26 -4.72
CA HIS A 146 -4.22 13.45 -5.46
C HIS A 146 -4.58 13.39 -6.95
N LEU A 147 -4.49 12.20 -7.58
CA LEU A 147 -4.89 12.02 -8.97
C LEU A 147 -6.40 12.30 -9.15
N LEU A 148 -7.23 11.77 -8.26
CA LEU A 148 -8.68 12.00 -8.29
C LEU A 148 -9.02 13.47 -8.07
N LEU A 149 -8.37 14.12 -7.10
CA LEU A 149 -8.50 15.55 -6.88
C LEU A 149 -8.10 16.38 -8.11
N ALA A 150 -6.98 16.01 -8.76
CA ALA A 150 -6.52 16.68 -9.96
C ALA A 150 -7.53 16.55 -11.11
N PHE A 151 -8.12 15.38 -11.33
CA PHE A 151 -9.15 15.19 -12.36
C PHE A 151 -10.46 15.93 -12.03
N ALA A 152 -10.83 16.01 -10.76
CA ALA A 152 -11.97 16.82 -10.35
C ALA A 152 -11.74 18.32 -10.54
N THR A 153 -10.49 18.79 -10.33
CA THR A 153 -10.09 20.18 -10.50
C THR A 153 -9.91 20.55 -11.98
N PHE A 154 -9.43 19.62 -12.80
CA PHE A 154 -9.11 19.81 -14.21
C PHE A 154 -9.85 18.79 -15.09
N PRO A 155 -11.19 18.92 -15.27
CA PRO A 155 -11.99 17.91 -15.96
C PRO A 155 -11.59 17.70 -17.44
N ASP A 156 -11.01 18.71 -18.09
CA ASP A 156 -10.47 18.58 -19.46
C ASP A 156 -9.32 17.55 -19.55
N GLN A 157 -8.55 17.36 -18.47
CA GLN A 157 -7.52 16.34 -18.42
C GLN A 157 -8.13 14.94 -18.27
N TRP A 158 -9.20 14.81 -17.51
CA TRP A 158 -9.98 13.58 -17.44
C TRP A 158 -10.58 13.21 -18.80
N ASP A 159 -11.17 14.16 -19.52
CA ASP A 159 -11.73 13.92 -20.84
C ASP A 159 -10.65 13.52 -21.86
N LYS A 160 -9.45 14.11 -21.79
CA LYS A 160 -8.29 13.67 -22.61
C LYS A 160 -7.90 12.23 -22.30
N LEU A 161 -7.84 11.84 -21.03
CA LEU A 161 -7.51 10.47 -20.63
C LEU A 161 -8.57 9.48 -21.09
N ARG A 162 -9.85 9.82 -20.95
CA ARG A 162 -10.96 8.99 -21.45
C ARG A 162 -10.92 8.80 -22.97
N ALA A 163 -10.60 9.85 -23.70
CA ALA A 163 -10.48 9.80 -25.16
C ALA A 163 -9.23 9.01 -25.61
N ARG A 164 -8.18 8.96 -24.78
CA ARG A 164 -6.90 8.32 -25.09
C ARG A 164 -6.35 7.55 -23.88
N PRO A 165 -6.92 6.37 -23.56
CA PRO A 165 -6.53 5.59 -22.36
C PRO A 165 -5.05 5.16 -22.35
N GLU A 166 -4.39 5.13 -23.51
CA GLU A 166 -2.96 4.82 -23.61
C GLU A 166 -2.06 5.84 -22.88
N LEU A 167 -2.57 7.07 -22.61
CA LEU A 167 -1.85 8.08 -21.85
C LEU A 167 -1.62 7.65 -20.38
N ALA A 168 -2.43 6.76 -19.84
CA ALA A 168 -2.23 6.22 -18.49
C ALA A 168 -0.94 5.39 -18.35
N LYS A 169 -0.28 5.02 -19.45
CA LYS A 169 0.95 4.22 -19.46
C LYS A 169 2.23 5.06 -19.54
N ARG A 170 2.11 6.38 -19.58
CA ARG A 170 3.23 7.33 -19.69
C ARG A 170 3.50 8.01 -18.36
#